data_00720f150d13eca8cfb2d256e0ef0921
#
_entry.id   00720f150d13eca8cfb2d256e0ef0921
#
_cell.length_a   1.000
_cell.length_b   1.000
_cell.length_c   1.000
_cell.angle_alpha   90.00
_cell.angle_beta   90.00
_cell.angle_gamma   90.00
#
_symmetry.space_group_name_H-M   'P 1'
#
loop_
_entity.id
_entity.type
_entity.pdbx_description
1 polymer ?
#
loop_
_entity_poly.entity_id
_entity_poly.type
_entity_poly.pdbx_seq_one_letter_code
_entity_poly.pdbx_strand_id
1 'polypeptide(L)'
;MEPPTNGKIVLRTSAGDIDIELWVSYFYIYSSQLIFQPKEAPLATRNFVQLCMENYYDATIFHRLVPGFIVQGGDPTGTGMGGESIFGKPFKDEFHSRVRNFPKIFVQKSEMFFQLRFTHRGLVAMANAGKDDNGSQFFITLGPTNDLNKKHTIFGKVILH
;
A
#
# COMPACT_ATOMS: atom_id res chain seq x y z
N MET A 1 14.07 -6.67 -0.80
CA MET A 1 13.48 -7.22 -2.03
C MET A 1 11.99 -6.99 -1.92
N GLU A 2 11.38 -6.35 -2.93
CA GLU A 2 9.96 -6.06 -2.96
C GLU A 2 9.12 -7.33 -3.11
N PRO A 3 7.87 -7.32 -2.60
CA PRO A 3 6.94 -8.42 -2.80
C PRO A 3 6.54 -8.57 -4.27
N PRO A 4 6.14 -9.77 -4.71
CA PRO A 4 5.55 -9.95 -6.02
C PRO A 4 4.22 -9.18 -6.10
N THR A 5 4.00 -8.52 -7.22
CA THR A 5 2.79 -7.73 -7.49
C THR A 5 1.82 -8.53 -8.34
N ASN A 6 0.52 -8.48 -8.03
CA ASN A 6 -0.52 -9.24 -8.73
C ASN A 6 -1.75 -8.43 -9.11
N GLY A 7 -1.70 -7.13 -9.02
CA GLY A 7 -2.76 -6.24 -9.44
C GLY A 7 -2.18 -4.91 -9.92
N LYS A 8 -2.84 -4.31 -10.89
CA LYS A 8 -2.47 -2.99 -11.41
C LYS A 8 -3.69 -2.09 -11.38
N ILE A 9 -3.50 -0.86 -10.92
CA ILE A 9 -4.47 0.22 -11.00
C ILE A 9 -3.83 1.37 -11.78
N VAL A 10 -4.60 2.02 -12.62
CA VAL A 10 -4.20 3.23 -13.33
C VAL A 10 -5.01 4.39 -12.76
N LEU A 11 -4.32 5.32 -12.11
CA LEU A 11 -4.92 6.60 -11.71
C LEU A 11 -4.75 7.59 -12.86
N ARG A 12 -5.85 7.96 -13.51
CA ARG A 12 -5.86 8.96 -14.58
C ARG A 12 -5.92 10.35 -13.98
N THR A 13 -4.90 11.15 -14.22
CA THR A 13 -4.80 12.52 -13.68
C THR A 13 -4.71 13.55 -14.81
N SER A 14 -4.97 14.81 -14.49
CA SER A 14 -4.79 15.92 -15.42
C SER A 14 -3.35 16.11 -15.91
N ALA A 15 -2.37 15.54 -15.19
CA ALA A 15 -0.94 15.60 -15.52
C ALA A 15 -0.41 14.30 -16.18
N GLY A 16 -1.26 13.28 -16.36
CA GLY A 16 -0.91 11.98 -16.92
C GLY A 16 -1.33 10.81 -16.05
N ASP A 17 -1.14 9.62 -16.54
CA ASP A 17 -1.51 8.38 -15.86
C ASP A 17 -0.43 7.95 -14.86
N ILE A 18 -0.86 7.44 -13.71
CA ILE A 18 -0.01 6.86 -12.68
C ILE A 18 -0.36 5.38 -12.57
N ASP A 19 0.55 4.53 -12.99
CA ASP A 19 0.43 3.08 -12.90
C ASP A 19 0.87 2.60 -11.52
N ILE A 20 -0.04 1.97 -10.76
CA ILE A 20 0.24 1.44 -9.43
C ILE A 20 0.17 -0.08 -9.46
N GLU A 21 1.26 -0.75 -9.11
CA GLU A 21 1.27 -2.17 -8.79
C GLU A 21 0.94 -2.38 -7.31
N LEU A 22 -0.01 -3.29 -7.07
CA LEU A 22 -0.45 -3.62 -5.73
C LEU A 22 0.24 -4.88 -5.22
N TRP A 23 0.60 -4.89 -3.96
CA TRP A 23 1.20 -6.05 -3.31
C TRP A 23 0.13 -6.99 -2.78
N VAL A 24 -0.44 -7.75 -3.70
CA VAL A 24 -1.43 -8.79 -3.40
C VAL A 24 -0.75 -10.15 -3.49
N SER A 25 -1.03 -11.07 -2.58
CA SER A 25 -0.38 -12.37 -2.57
C SER A 25 -0.90 -13.31 -3.66
N TYR A 26 -0.03 -14.26 -4.05
CA TYR A 26 -0.32 -15.32 -5.00
C TYR A 26 -1.39 -16.31 -4.51
N PHE A 27 -2.20 -16.78 -5.46
CA PHE A 27 -2.96 -18.02 -5.31
C PHE A 27 -2.00 -19.21 -5.26
N TYR A 28 -2.00 -19.94 -4.18
CA TYR A 28 -1.48 -21.28 -4.14
C TYR A 28 -2.64 -22.27 -4.17
N ILE A 29 -2.71 -23.10 -5.21
CA ILE A 29 -3.60 -24.26 -5.21
C ILE A 29 -2.87 -25.37 -4.46
N TYR A 30 -3.24 -25.62 -3.24
CA TYR A 30 -2.85 -26.83 -2.53
C TYR A 30 -4.08 -27.70 -2.33
N SER A 31 -4.08 -28.90 -2.93
CA SER A 31 -5.14 -29.92 -2.80
C SER A 31 -6.58 -29.39 -2.92
N SER A 32 -6.95 -28.86 -4.09
CA SER A 32 -8.33 -28.46 -4.45
C SER A 32 -9.03 -27.40 -3.56
N GLN A 33 -8.33 -26.74 -2.66
CA GLN A 33 -8.83 -25.58 -1.92
C GLN A 33 -8.07 -24.32 -2.29
N LEU A 34 -8.81 -23.30 -2.74
CA LEU A 34 -8.33 -21.94 -2.96
C LEU A 34 -8.09 -21.28 -1.58
N ILE A 35 -6.85 -21.26 -1.15
CA ILE A 35 -6.48 -20.52 0.08
C ILE A 35 -5.98 -19.14 -0.35
N PHE A 36 -6.81 -18.14 -0.15
CA PHE A 36 -6.41 -16.73 -0.20
C PHE A 36 -5.54 -16.43 1.03
N GLN A 37 -4.26 -16.21 0.82
CA GLN A 37 -3.41 -15.63 1.87
C GLN A 37 -2.87 -14.28 1.38
N PRO A 38 -3.55 -13.19 1.70
CA PRO A 38 -2.99 -11.86 1.52
C PRO A 38 -1.85 -11.69 2.52
N LYS A 39 -0.61 -11.46 2.02
CA LYS A 39 0.57 -11.49 2.91
C LYS A 39 1.05 -10.12 3.37
N GLU A 40 0.68 -9.03 2.70
CA GLU A 40 1.44 -7.80 2.94
C GLU A 40 0.65 -6.51 3.22
N ALA A 41 -0.58 -6.39 3.00
CA ALA A 41 -1.49 -5.32 3.40
C ALA A 41 -2.88 -5.57 2.81
N PRO A 42 -3.54 -6.65 3.22
CA PRO A 42 -4.80 -7.08 2.61
C PRO A 42 -5.93 -6.07 2.81
N LEU A 43 -6.00 -5.45 3.98
CA LEU A 43 -7.04 -4.46 4.27
C LEU A 43 -6.82 -3.20 3.47
N ALA A 44 -5.60 -2.67 3.46
CA ALA A 44 -5.25 -1.46 2.72
C ALA A 44 -5.43 -1.65 1.20
N THR A 45 -4.97 -2.79 0.65
CA THR A 45 -5.14 -3.10 -0.77
C THR A 45 -6.61 -3.24 -1.13
N ARG A 46 -7.40 -4.00 -0.35
CA ARG A 46 -8.84 -4.16 -0.59
C ARG A 46 -9.57 -2.82 -0.51
N ASN A 47 -9.26 -2.03 0.50
CA ASN A 47 -9.84 -0.70 0.67
C ASN A 47 -9.57 0.18 -0.56
N PHE A 48 -8.32 0.28 -0.99
CA PHE A 48 -7.94 1.11 -2.12
C PHE A 48 -8.59 0.64 -3.44
N VAL A 49 -8.56 -0.67 -3.73
CA VAL A 49 -9.16 -1.25 -4.94
C VAL A 49 -10.66 -1.00 -4.98
N GLN A 50 -11.37 -1.27 -3.88
CA GLN A 50 -12.82 -1.10 -3.84
C GLN A 50 -13.23 0.36 -3.97
N LEU A 51 -12.51 1.29 -3.31
CA LEU A 51 -12.75 2.73 -3.48
C LEU A 51 -12.53 3.19 -4.93
N CYS A 52 -11.50 2.63 -5.62
CA CYS A 52 -11.32 2.88 -7.06
C CYS A 52 -12.50 2.36 -7.90
N MET A 53 -12.99 1.15 -7.61
CA MET A 53 -14.12 0.55 -8.34
C MET A 53 -15.44 1.30 -8.10
N GLU A 54 -15.59 1.94 -6.96
CA GLU A 54 -16.75 2.75 -6.58
C GLU A 54 -16.66 4.21 -7.08
N ASN A 55 -15.63 4.54 -7.88
CA ASN A 55 -15.35 5.90 -8.37
C ASN A 55 -15.16 6.94 -7.23
N TYR A 56 -14.78 6.46 -6.04
CA TYR A 56 -14.64 7.31 -4.85
C TYR A 56 -13.57 8.38 -5.01
N TYR A 57 -12.53 8.09 -5.79
CA TYR A 57 -11.42 9.01 -6.05
C TYR A 57 -11.65 9.92 -7.26
N ASP A 58 -12.78 9.79 -7.96
CA ASP A 58 -13.07 10.63 -9.13
C ASP A 58 -13.19 12.09 -8.71
N ALA A 59 -12.59 12.97 -9.51
CA ALA A 59 -12.49 14.41 -9.26
C ALA A 59 -11.82 14.83 -7.93
N THR A 60 -11.17 13.89 -7.24
CA THR A 60 -10.36 14.24 -6.06
C THR A 60 -9.02 14.86 -6.46
N ILE A 61 -8.41 15.59 -5.54
CA ILE A 61 -7.12 16.27 -5.77
C ILE A 61 -6.01 15.68 -4.90
N PHE A 62 -4.78 15.84 -5.35
CA PHE A 62 -3.62 15.70 -4.48
C PHE A 62 -3.48 17.00 -3.68
N HIS A 63 -4.08 17.05 -2.49
CA HIS A 63 -4.20 18.26 -1.66
C HIS A 63 -2.90 18.63 -0.93
N ARG A 64 -1.90 17.73 -0.89
CA ARG A 64 -0.62 17.99 -0.23
C ARG A 64 0.55 17.47 -1.06
N LEU A 65 1.51 18.35 -1.32
CA LEU A 65 2.76 18.02 -2.00
C LEU A 65 3.93 18.57 -1.19
N VAL A 66 4.85 17.68 -0.80
CA VAL A 66 6.13 18.04 -0.17
C VAL A 66 7.25 17.50 -1.05
N PRO A 67 7.98 18.36 -1.80
CA PRO A 67 9.04 17.93 -2.69
C PRO A 67 10.10 17.06 -1.99
N GLY A 68 10.50 15.96 -2.65
CA GLY A 68 11.45 15.00 -2.09
C GLY A 68 10.92 14.13 -0.94
N PHE A 69 9.69 14.34 -0.50
CA PHE A 69 9.07 13.60 0.58
C PHE A 69 7.86 12.79 0.09
N ILE A 70 6.68 13.41 -0.01
CA ILE A 70 5.44 12.72 -0.45
C ILE A 70 4.54 13.64 -1.28
N VAL A 71 3.66 13.02 -2.07
CA VAL A 71 2.41 13.61 -2.58
C VAL A 71 1.23 12.81 -2.01
N GLN A 72 0.23 13.51 -1.45
CA GLN A 72 -0.89 12.91 -0.73
C GLN A 72 -2.22 13.36 -1.32
N GLY A 73 -3.13 12.41 -1.48
CA GLY A 73 -4.48 12.58 -1.99
C GLY A 73 -5.47 11.58 -1.41
N GLY A 74 -6.60 11.39 -2.11
CA GLY A 74 -7.64 10.42 -1.70
C GLY A 74 -8.62 10.95 -0.66
N ASP A 75 -8.69 12.27 -0.48
CA ASP A 75 -9.72 12.94 0.31
C ASP A 75 -10.74 13.60 -0.64
N PRO A 76 -12.01 13.14 -0.68
CA PRO A 76 -13.04 13.74 -1.53
C PRO A 76 -13.32 15.20 -1.20
N THR A 77 -13.08 15.62 0.04
CA THR A 77 -13.27 17.02 0.43
C THR A 77 -12.12 17.93 0.01
N GLY A 78 -10.96 17.36 -0.34
CA GLY A 78 -9.75 18.09 -0.71
C GLY A 78 -9.11 18.90 0.42
N THR A 79 -9.60 18.79 1.65
CA THR A 79 -9.12 19.57 2.82
C THR A 79 -7.98 18.87 3.57
N GLY A 80 -7.79 17.59 3.34
CA GLY A 80 -6.88 16.72 4.10
C GLY A 80 -7.47 16.18 5.40
N MET A 81 -8.74 16.52 5.72
CA MET A 81 -9.41 16.10 6.95
C MET A 81 -10.53 15.08 6.72
N GLY A 82 -10.88 14.81 5.47
CA GLY A 82 -11.94 13.90 5.08
C GLY A 82 -11.43 12.53 4.61
N GLY A 83 -12.38 11.72 4.17
CA GLY A 83 -12.14 10.42 3.56
C GLY A 83 -12.39 9.23 4.47
N GLU A 84 -13.27 8.36 4.02
CA GLU A 84 -13.70 7.17 4.78
C GLU A 84 -13.21 5.88 4.13
N SER A 85 -13.00 4.84 4.94
CA SER A 85 -12.70 3.51 4.45
C SER A 85 -13.95 2.80 3.97
N ILE A 86 -13.79 1.77 3.13
CA ILE A 86 -14.89 0.87 2.73
C ILE A 86 -15.54 0.13 3.90
N PHE A 87 -14.90 0.13 5.06
CA PHE A 87 -15.38 -0.59 6.25
C PHE A 87 -16.31 0.28 7.13
N GLY A 88 -16.57 1.55 6.74
CA GLY A 88 -17.38 2.51 7.52
C GLY A 88 -16.74 2.95 8.84
N LYS A 89 -15.47 2.63 9.05
CA LYS A 89 -14.65 3.01 10.20
C LYS A 89 -13.17 2.92 9.86
N PRO A 90 -12.29 3.58 10.62
CA PRO A 90 -10.85 3.40 10.46
C PRO A 90 -10.40 1.93 10.59
N PHE A 91 -9.42 1.52 9.81
CA PHE A 91 -8.86 0.17 9.88
C PHE A 91 -7.40 0.17 10.33
N LYS A 92 -6.98 -1.00 10.83
CA LYS A 92 -5.66 -1.19 11.46
C LYS A 92 -4.51 -1.06 10.48
N ASP A 93 -3.39 -0.62 11.01
CA ASP A 93 -2.12 -0.66 10.32
C ASP A 93 -1.65 -2.09 10.05
N GLU A 94 -1.01 -2.29 8.90
CA GLU A 94 -0.50 -3.58 8.47
C GLU A 94 1.01 -3.47 8.25
N PHE A 95 1.78 -3.77 9.30
CA PHE A 95 3.24 -3.77 9.25
C PHE A 95 3.75 -5.21 9.24
N HIS A 96 4.08 -5.73 8.07
CA HIS A 96 4.54 -7.11 7.95
C HIS A 96 6.07 -7.23 7.99
N SER A 97 6.55 -8.11 8.87
CA SER A 97 7.88 -8.67 8.78
C SER A 97 7.82 -9.95 7.92
N ARG A 98 8.51 -9.96 6.78
CA ARG A 98 8.63 -11.19 5.99
C ARG A 98 9.55 -12.18 6.70
N VAL A 99 8.99 -13.32 7.09
CA VAL A 99 9.77 -14.52 7.37
C VAL A 99 9.97 -15.28 6.06
N ARG A 100 11.17 -15.31 5.51
CA ARG A 100 11.51 -16.23 4.43
C ARG A 100 11.97 -17.56 5.04
N ASN A 101 11.14 -18.59 4.94
CA ASN A 101 11.57 -19.95 5.12
C ASN A 101 12.39 -20.35 3.87
N PHE A 102 13.72 -20.32 3.96
CA PHE A 102 14.55 -20.99 2.98
C PHE A 102 14.41 -22.51 3.18
N PRO A 103 14.33 -23.32 2.10
CA PRO A 103 14.36 -24.76 2.23
C PRO A 103 15.62 -25.17 3.01
N LYS A 104 15.46 -26.07 3.97
CA LYS A 104 16.52 -26.60 4.85
C LYS A 104 17.56 -27.40 4.06
N ILE A 105 18.41 -26.72 3.32
CA ILE A 105 19.63 -27.31 2.79
C ILE A 105 20.77 -26.38 3.20
N PHE A 106 21.47 -26.76 4.26
CA PHE A 106 22.73 -26.15 4.70
C PHE A 106 22.73 -24.67 5.16
N VAL A 107 21.95 -24.25 6.13
CA VAL A 107 22.40 -23.16 7.04
C VAL A 107 21.60 -23.21 8.36
N GLN A 108 22.26 -22.95 9.47
CA GLN A 108 21.67 -22.72 10.79
C GLN A 108 20.51 -21.72 10.71
N LYS A 109 19.47 -22.00 11.48
CA LYS A 109 18.20 -21.28 11.64
C LYS A 109 18.39 -19.76 11.89
N SER A 110 18.67 -19.00 10.84
CA SER A 110 18.57 -17.55 10.87
C SER A 110 17.27 -17.17 10.16
N GLU A 111 16.23 -16.92 10.93
CA GLU A 111 15.01 -16.29 10.42
C GLU A 111 15.36 -14.86 10.03
N MET A 112 15.49 -14.58 8.74
CA MET A 112 15.78 -13.25 8.24
C MET A 112 14.45 -12.52 8.04
N PHE A 113 14.11 -11.64 8.96
CA PHE A 113 12.93 -10.79 8.90
C PHE A 113 13.18 -9.62 7.96
N PHE A 114 12.48 -9.57 6.82
CA PHE A 114 12.48 -8.42 5.94
C PHE A 114 11.21 -7.60 6.19
N GLN A 115 11.38 -6.40 6.71
CA GLN A 115 10.30 -5.44 6.84
C GLN A 115 10.27 -4.54 5.62
N LEU A 116 9.06 -4.27 5.09
CA LEU A 116 8.86 -3.22 4.11
C LEU A 116 9.20 -1.86 4.74
N ARG A 117 10.00 -1.08 4.02
CA ARG A 117 10.46 0.23 4.48
C ARG A 117 10.34 1.25 3.35
N PHE A 118 10.17 2.50 3.71
CA PHE A 118 10.15 3.63 2.80
C PHE A 118 11.56 4.02 2.32
N THR A 119 12.18 3.15 1.51
CA THR A 119 13.60 3.26 1.09
C THR A 119 13.81 4.07 -0.18
N HIS A 120 12.78 4.33 -0.97
CA HIS A 120 12.88 5.03 -2.26
C HIS A 120 11.56 5.71 -2.65
N ARG A 121 11.61 6.48 -3.74
CA ARG A 121 10.42 7.09 -4.35
C ARG A 121 9.50 6.04 -4.97
N GLY A 122 8.22 6.41 -5.11
CA GLY A 122 7.21 5.59 -5.81
C GLY A 122 6.52 4.55 -4.94
N LEU A 123 6.79 4.47 -3.64
CA LEU A 123 6.02 3.61 -2.74
C LEU A 123 4.67 4.23 -2.44
N VAL A 124 3.61 3.41 -2.46
CA VAL A 124 2.23 3.82 -2.19
C VAL A 124 1.79 3.29 -0.84
N ALA A 125 1.31 4.18 0.02
CA ALA A 125 0.94 3.85 1.40
C ALA A 125 -0.31 4.59 1.86
N MET A 126 -1.00 4.04 2.88
CA MET A 126 -2.11 4.71 3.52
C MET A 126 -1.64 5.91 4.35
N ALA A 127 -2.33 7.04 4.19
CA ALA A 127 -2.21 8.16 5.12
C ALA A 127 -3.13 7.92 6.33
N ASN A 128 -2.65 8.28 7.50
CA ASN A 128 -3.41 8.20 8.76
C ASN A 128 -3.05 9.39 9.67
N ALA A 129 -3.92 9.69 10.63
CA ALA A 129 -3.69 10.72 11.65
C ALA A 129 -3.11 10.12 12.96
N GLY A 130 -2.88 8.81 13.00
CA GLY A 130 -2.34 8.10 14.14
C GLY A 130 -2.40 6.59 13.92
N LYS A 131 -2.07 5.84 14.96
CA LYS A 131 -2.06 4.38 14.93
C LYS A 131 -3.46 3.84 14.64
N ASP A 132 -3.53 2.88 13.68
CA ASP A 132 -4.76 2.16 13.33
C ASP A 132 -5.91 3.07 12.85
N ASP A 133 -5.57 4.21 12.22
CA ASP A 133 -6.51 5.24 11.78
C ASP A 133 -6.52 5.42 10.25
N ASN A 134 -6.52 4.32 9.52
CA ASN A 134 -6.50 4.34 8.06
C ASN A 134 -7.91 4.54 7.48
N GLY A 135 -8.08 5.53 6.60
CA GLY A 135 -9.31 5.85 5.87
C GLY A 135 -9.19 5.61 4.36
N SER A 136 -9.53 6.61 3.55
CA SER A 136 -9.35 6.59 2.10
C SER A 136 -8.07 7.27 1.63
N GLN A 137 -7.48 8.17 2.44
CA GLN A 137 -6.31 8.94 2.04
C GLN A 137 -5.08 8.06 1.85
N PHE A 138 -4.32 8.33 0.81
CA PHE A 138 -3.05 7.67 0.50
C PHE A 138 -1.99 8.67 0.08
N PHE A 139 -0.74 8.25 0.10
CA PHE A 139 0.36 9.04 -0.42
C PHE A 139 1.32 8.19 -1.26
N ILE A 140 2.05 8.87 -2.13
CA ILE A 140 3.14 8.31 -2.92
C ILE A 140 4.43 8.99 -2.47
N THR A 141 5.47 8.20 -2.19
CA THR A 141 6.78 8.74 -1.80
C THR A 141 7.49 9.37 -3.00
N LEU A 142 8.13 10.51 -2.79
CA LEU A 142 8.97 11.21 -3.77
C LEU A 142 10.47 11.06 -3.50
N GLY A 143 10.82 10.36 -2.42
CA GLY A 143 12.18 10.02 -2.00
C GLY A 143 12.17 9.01 -0.85
N PRO A 144 13.33 8.64 -0.29
CA PRO A 144 13.42 7.86 0.93
C PRO A 144 12.81 8.62 2.11
N THR A 145 11.91 7.97 2.87
CA THR A 145 11.17 8.60 3.98
C THR A 145 11.15 7.68 5.20
N ASN A 146 12.33 7.42 5.75
CA ASN A 146 12.51 6.44 6.84
C ASN A 146 11.68 6.75 8.10
N ASP A 147 11.34 8.01 8.33
CA ASP A 147 10.54 8.46 9.48
C ASP A 147 9.08 7.95 9.44
N LEU A 148 8.62 7.49 8.27
CA LEU A 148 7.29 6.89 8.08
C LEU A 148 7.26 5.39 8.33
N ASN A 149 8.42 4.74 8.54
CA ASN A 149 8.51 3.32 8.84
C ASN A 149 7.75 2.98 10.13
N LYS A 150 6.94 1.90 10.08
CA LYS A 150 6.08 1.45 11.19
C LYS A 150 5.04 2.48 11.66
N LYS A 151 4.70 3.44 10.81
CA LYS A 151 3.64 4.42 11.05
C LYS A 151 2.56 4.35 9.98
N HIS A 152 2.93 3.96 8.76
CA HIS A 152 2.04 3.89 7.61
C HIS A 152 2.13 2.55 6.90
N THR A 153 1.00 2.04 6.44
CA THR A 153 0.87 0.77 5.74
C THR A 153 1.23 0.93 4.27
N ILE A 154 2.33 0.31 3.82
CA ILE A 154 2.72 0.27 2.41
C ILE A 154 1.95 -0.86 1.73
N PHE A 155 1.25 -0.57 0.62
CA PHE A 155 0.43 -1.57 -0.07
C PHE A 155 0.72 -1.69 -1.58
N GLY A 156 1.60 -0.83 -2.13
CA GLY A 156 1.92 -0.87 -3.55
C GLY A 156 3.10 0.01 -3.93
N LYS A 157 3.36 0.08 -5.22
CA LYS A 157 4.36 0.97 -5.82
C LYS A 157 3.92 1.49 -7.18
N VAL A 158 4.41 2.67 -7.56
CA VAL A 158 4.29 3.23 -8.91
C VAL A 158 5.24 2.52 -9.85
N ILE A 159 4.76 2.13 -11.03
CA ILE A 159 5.59 1.64 -12.12
C ILE A 159 6.17 2.86 -12.83
N LEU A 160 7.48 2.95 -12.85
CA LEU A 160 8.18 3.98 -13.63
C LEU A 160 8.43 3.40 -15.03
N HIS A 161 7.84 4.03 -16.04
CA HIS A 161 8.13 3.77 -17.45
C HIS A 161 9.25 4.63 -17.96
#